data_a4a4855f74c4c7da08f4ecaf8ec2e153
#
_entry.id   a4a4855f74c4c7da08f4ecaf8ec2e153
#
_cell.length_a   1.000
_cell.length_b   1.000
_cell.length_c   1.000
_cell.angle_alpha   90.00
_cell.angle_beta   90.00
_cell.angle_gamma   90.00
#
_symmetry.space_group_name_H-M   'P 1'
#
loop_
_entity.id
_entity.type
_entity.pdbx_description
1 polymer ?
#
loop_
_entity_poly.entity_id
_entity_poly.type
_entity_poly.pdbx_seq_one_letter_code
_entity_poly.pdbx_strand_id
1 'polypeptide(L)'
;MSPLPGKRYAKHGSTGRLYSQDGLSVPVSISYHGEDVLLVVLDGVEELVAGPLSMLMLESTGARGVVRTPGAAELVEANLLRFVLESSMELVQRREFVRVVAAKRLVLEDEDGDLVAEGLTVDISGGGLLVQLPRSAEVPHDTTLFFTLYLGLTDYDDQVAGTVRLVRQSDENQVALAFEHISPRDQERLIRFIFERQRVALRVTRGDTL
;
A
#
# COMPACT_ATOMS: atom_id res chain seq x y z
N MET A 1 23.64 11.28 -25.00
CA MET A 1 23.38 10.22 -24.01
C MET A 1 22.29 10.73 -23.10
N SER A 2 21.08 10.19 -23.22
CA SER A 2 19.98 10.56 -22.31
C SER A 2 20.27 9.98 -20.93
N PRO A 3 20.06 10.74 -19.83
CA PRO A 3 20.29 10.23 -18.49
C PRO A 3 19.34 9.07 -18.20
N LEU A 4 19.88 7.97 -17.72
CA LEU A 4 19.14 6.81 -17.29
C LEU A 4 18.03 7.20 -16.30
N PRO A 5 16.81 6.66 -16.42
CA PRO A 5 15.66 7.05 -15.61
C PRO A 5 15.75 6.66 -14.12
N GLY A 6 16.87 6.07 -13.67
CA GLY A 6 17.06 5.53 -12.32
C GLY A 6 17.12 6.53 -11.17
N LYS A 7 17.41 7.81 -11.45
CA LYS A 7 17.69 8.82 -10.39
C LYS A 7 16.48 9.30 -9.56
N ARG A 8 15.27 8.75 -9.72
CA ARG A 8 14.07 9.36 -9.11
C ARG A 8 13.24 8.43 -8.20
N TYR A 9 13.62 7.17 -7.97
CA TYR A 9 12.68 6.21 -7.41
C TYR A 9 12.90 5.86 -5.94
N ALA A 10 14.11 5.92 -5.41
CA ALA A 10 14.35 5.77 -3.99
C ALA A 10 14.79 7.11 -3.40
N LYS A 11 14.02 7.65 -2.47
CA LYS A 11 14.37 8.86 -1.72
C LYS A 11 15.02 8.46 -0.41
N HIS A 12 15.93 9.31 0.10
CA HIS A 12 16.41 9.20 1.48
C HIS A 12 15.21 9.09 2.44
N GLY A 13 15.24 8.11 3.34
CA GLY A 13 14.13 7.80 4.25
C GLY A 13 13.00 6.95 3.65
N SER A 14 13.13 6.44 2.41
CA SER A 14 12.19 5.47 1.87
C SER A 14 12.34 4.14 2.58
N THR A 15 11.21 3.47 2.85
CA THR A 15 11.19 2.10 3.34
C THR A 15 11.03 1.10 2.19
N GLY A 16 11.52 -0.12 2.40
CA GLY A 16 11.45 -1.18 1.42
C GLY A 16 11.56 -2.56 2.04
N ARG A 17 11.75 -3.57 1.20
CA ARG A 17 12.10 -4.92 1.59
C ARG A 17 13.23 -5.46 0.73
N LEU A 18 14.18 -6.10 1.37
CA LEU A 18 15.25 -6.80 0.70
C LEU A 18 14.91 -8.30 0.66
N TYR A 19 14.98 -8.88 -0.52
CA TYR A 19 14.70 -10.30 -0.73
C TYR A 19 15.97 -11.01 -1.13
N SER A 20 16.22 -12.20 -0.55
CA SER A 20 17.25 -13.12 -0.99
C SER A 20 16.70 -14.11 -2.03
N GLN A 21 17.56 -14.84 -2.69
CA GLN A 21 17.17 -15.92 -3.62
C GLN A 21 16.42 -17.05 -2.92
N ASP A 22 16.72 -17.31 -1.65
CA ASP A 22 16.10 -18.37 -0.86
C ASP A 22 14.70 -17.99 -0.34
N GLY A 23 14.19 -16.82 -0.76
CA GLY A 23 12.86 -16.35 -0.40
C GLY A 23 12.77 -15.65 0.95
N LEU A 24 13.87 -15.45 1.66
CA LEU A 24 13.91 -14.64 2.87
C LEU A 24 13.66 -13.18 2.51
N SER A 25 12.92 -12.46 3.33
CA SER A 25 12.68 -11.03 3.13
C SER A 25 12.78 -10.25 4.42
N VAL A 26 13.47 -9.11 4.37
CA VAL A 26 13.76 -8.26 5.52
C VAL A 26 13.28 -6.84 5.23
N PRO A 27 12.58 -6.20 6.18
CA PRO A 27 12.27 -4.78 6.07
C PRO A 27 13.56 -3.96 6.14
N VAL A 28 13.62 -2.90 5.35
CA VAL A 28 14.80 -2.03 5.25
C VAL A 28 14.41 -0.57 5.10
N SER A 29 15.30 0.30 5.58
CA SER A 29 15.23 1.73 5.36
C SER A 29 16.39 2.19 4.48
N ILE A 30 16.13 3.05 3.49
CA ILE A 30 17.16 3.60 2.62
C ILE A 30 17.69 4.87 3.22
N SER A 31 18.97 4.87 3.67
CA SER A 31 19.61 6.01 4.34
C SER A 31 20.33 6.96 3.40
N TYR A 32 20.81 6.45 2.27
CA TYR A 32 21.53 7.24 1.27
C TYR A 32 21.26 6.71 -0.15
N HIS A 33 21.28 7.60 -1.12
CA HIS A 33 21.10 7.28 -2.53
C HIS A 33 22.22 7.93 -3.36
N GLY A 34 23.14 7.11 -3.89
CA GLY A 34 24.13 7.48 -4.91
C GLY A 34 23.64 7.19 -6.33
N GLU A 35 24.55 7.26 -7.30
CA GLU A 35 24.21 6.96 -8.72
C GLU A 35 23.91 5.46 -8.91
N ASP A 36 24.78 4.60 -8.39
CA ASP A 36 24.68 3.15 -8.53
C ASP A 36 24.79 2.42 -7.18
N VAL A 37 24.69 3.14 -6.06
CA VAL A 37 24.84 2.60 -4.71
C VAL A 37 23.78 3.18 -3.78
N LEU A 38 23.18 2.30 -2.99
CA LEU A 38 22.31 2.66 -1.88
C LEU A 38 22.96 2.25 -0.57
N LEU A 39 22.83 3.05 0.47
CA LEU A 39 23.04 2.61 1.84
C LEU A 39 21.68 2.21 2.42
N VAL A 40 21.58 0.97 2.82
CA VAL A 40 20.35 0.32 3.27
C VAL A 40 20.54 -0.16 4.70
N VAL A 41 19.67 0.30 5.59
CA VAL A 41 19.64 -0.13 6.99
C VAL A 41 18.66 -1.28 7.14
N LEU A 42 19.12 -2.39 7.73
CA LEU A 42 18.27 -3.52 8.07
C LEU A 42 17.44 -3.18 9.30
N ASP A 43 16.13 -3.32 9.21
CA ASP A 43 15.21 -3.08 10.31
C ASP A 43 14.96 -4.43 11.04
N GLY A 44 15.87 -4.78 11.95
CA GLY A 44 15.67 -5.84 12.93
C GLY A 44 16.05 -7.25 12.52
N VAL A 45 17.24 -7.52 11.95
CA VAL A 45 17.64 -8.91 11.66
C VAL A 45 19.13 -9.18 11.80
N GLU A 46 19.41 -10.28 12.49
CA GLU A 46 20.73 -10.92 12.58
C GLU A 46 20.95 -12.02 11.54
N GLU A 47 19.90 -12.53 10.89
CA GLU A 47 19.97 -13.77 10.08
C GLU A 47 20.36 -13.60 8.60
N LEU A 48 20.20 -12.42 8.02
CA LEU A 48 20.53 -12.20 6.58
C LEU A 48 22.04 -12.07 6.30
N VAL A 49 22.84 -12.04 7.34
CA VAL A 49 24.26 -11.66 7.29
C VAL A 49 25.22 -12.84 7.12
N ALA A 50 24.72 -14.04 7.03
CA ALA A 50 25.56 -15.27 7.04
C ALA A 50 26.06 -15.74 5.66
N GLY A 51 26.25 -14.86 4.67
CA GLY A 51 26.77 -15.27 3.37
C GLY A 51 27.13 -14.12 2.42
N PRO A 52 27.74 -14.43 1.27
CA PRO A 52 27.90 -13.43 0.22
C PRO A 52 26.53 -13.00 -0.26
N LEU A 53 26.19 -11.73 -0.01
CA LEU A 53 24.91 -11.11 -0.34
C LEU A 53 24.83 -10.80 -1.84
N SER A 54 24.99 -11.82 -2.68
CA SER A 54 24.87 -11.74 -4.12
C SER A 54 23.43 -12.06 -4.56
N MET A 55 22.98 -11.41 -5.64
CA MET A 55 21.66 -11.60 -6.26
C MET A 55 20.48 -11.33 -5.33
N LEU A 56 20.50 -10.15 -4.76
CA LEU A 56 19.40 -9.62 -3.94
C LEU A 56 18.42 -8.83 -4.79
N MET A 57 17.17 -8.76 -4.33
CA MET A 57 16.16 -7.88 -4.91
C MET A 57 15.72 -6.86 -3.86
N LEU A 58 16.01 -5.59 -4.09
CA LEU A 58 15.48 -4.50 -3.29
C LEU A 58 14.13 -4.06 -3.86
N GLU A 59 13.10 -4.12 -3.05
CA GLU A 59 11.79 -3.58 -3.37
C GLU A 59 11.55 -2.33 -2.54
N SER A 60 11.32 -1.20 -3.19
CA SER A 60 11.03 0.07 -2.53
C SER A 60 9.72 0.67 -3.04
N THR A 61 9.02 1.40 -2.17
CA THR A 61 7.80 2.11 -2.55
C THR A 61 8.15 3.50 -3.06
N GLY A 62 7.90 3.75 -4.32
CA GLY A 62 8.06 5.07 -4.95
C GLY A 62 6.72 5.77 -5.19
N ALA A 63 6.78 7.02 -5.64
CA ALA A 63 5.59 7.83 -5.95
C ALA A 63 4.70 7.24 -7.07
N ARG A 64 5.26 6.36 -7.91
CA ARG A 64 4.56 5.76 -9.07
C ARG A 64 4.27 4.27 -8.91
N GLY A 65 4.60 3.68 -7.77
CA GLY A 65 4.42 2.24 -7.54
C GLY A 65 5.60 1.62 -6.79
N VAL A 66 5.72 0.32 -6.89
CA VAL A 66 6.82 -0.45 -6.30
C VAL A 66 7.94 -0.57 -7.33
N VAL A 67 9.14 -0.20 -6.94
CA VAL A 67 10.35 -0.37 -7.74
C VAL A 67 11.08 -1.60 -7.24
N ARG A 68 11.38 -2.51 -8.14
CA ARG A 68 12.26 -3.65 -7.91
C ARG A 68 13.60 -3.40 -8.55
N THR A 69 14.64 -3.55 -7.76
CA THR A 69 16.01 -3.30 -8.19
C THR A 69 16.85 -4.51 -7.83
N PRO A 70 17.33 -5.28 -8.82
CA PRO A 70 18.31 -6.33 -8.56
C PRO A 70 19.65 -5.70 -8.19
N GLY A 71 20.42 -6.40 -7.38
CA GLY A 71 21.73 -5.95 -6.99
C GLY A 71 22.45 -6.91 -6.07
N ALA A 72 23.63 -6.51 -5.64
CA ALA A 72 24.43 -7.18 -4.64
C ALA A 72 24.64 -6.25 -3.45
N ALA A 73 24.77 -6.81 -2.27
CA ALA A 73 25.05 -6.03 -1.08
C ALA A 73 26.27 -6.58 -0.33
N GLU A 74 26.96 -5.68 0.34
CA GLU A 74 28.00 -5.99 1.31
C GLU A 74 27.68 -5.35 2.64
N LEU A 75 27.97 -6.03 3.73
CA LEU A 75 27.82 -5.51 5.07
C LEU A 75 28.92 -4.48 5.35
N VAL A 76 28.53 -3.26 5.70
CA VAL A 76 29.48 -2.18 6.07
C VAL A 76 29.62 -2.14 7.59
N GLU A 77 28.48 -2.20 8.30
CA GLU A 77 28.39 -2.22 9.76
C GLU A 77 27.26 -3.18 10.17
N ALA A 78 27.07 -3.42 11.46
CA ALA A 78 26.19 -4.45 12.00
C ALA A 78 24.80 -4.56 11.34
N ASN A 79 24.21 -3.44 10.90
CA ASN A 79 22.90 -3.40 10.22
C ASN A 79 22.88 -2.52 8.99
N LEU A 80 24.04 -2.06 8.51
CA LEU A 80 24.18 -1.19 7.36
C LEU A 80 24.76 -1.96 6.17
N LEU A 81 23.99 -2.03 5.11
CA LEU A 81 24.40 -2.64 3.85
C LEU A 81 24.73 -1.54 2.82
N ARG A 82 25.80 -1.76 2.08
CA ARG A 82 26.06 -1.11 0.81
C ARG A 82 25.45 -1.96 -0.29
N PHE A 83 24.36 -1.50 -0.87
CA PHE A 83 23.68 -2.18 -1.98
C PHE A 83 24.10 -1.57 -3.30
N VAL A 84 24.73 -2.35 -4.15
CA VAL A 84 25.17 -1.96 -5.49
C VAL A 84 24.09 -2.38 -6.49
N LEU A 85 23.58 -1.38 -7.22
CA LEU A 85 22.52 -1.56 -8.20
C LEU A 85 23.05 -2.29 -9.43
N GLU A 86 22.34 -3.31 -9.89
CA GLU A 86 22.50 -3.82 -11.25
C GLU A 86 21.71 -2.96 -12.23
N SER A 87 22.09 -2.95 -13.50
CA SER A 87 21.71 -1.96 -14.50
C SER A 87 20.21 -1.93 -14.87
N SER A 88 19.39 -2.85 -14.41
CA SER A 88 17.97 -2.95 -14.75
C SER A 88 17.07 -2.74 -13.54
N MET A 89 16.41 -1.59 -13.47
CA MET A 89 15.30 -1.35 -12.52
C MET A 89 13.98 -1.71 -13.17
N GLU A 90 13.15 -2.46 -12.49
CA GLU A 90 11.80 -2.77 -12.93
C GLU A 90 10.78 -1.98 -12.10
N LEU A 91 9.96 -1.17 -12.77
CA LEU A 91 8.80 -0.53 -12.15
C LEU A 91 7.64 -1.52 -12.17
N VAL A 92 7.31 -2.10 -11.03
CA VAL A 92 6.20 -3.03 -10.90
C VAL A 92 4.97 -2.28 -10.41
N GLN A 93 4.03 -2.03 -11.30
CA GLN A 93 2.72 -1.51 -10.93
C GLN A 93 1.86 -2.67 -10.40
N ARG A 94 1.88 -2.94 -9.09
CA ARG A 94 1.09 -4.01 -8.46
C ARG A 94 -0.37 -3.64 -8.21
N ARG A 95 -0.68 -2.34 -8.25
CA ARG A 95 -2.03 -1.86 -7.96
C ARG A 95 -2.74 -1.58 -9.27
N GLU A 96 -3.79 -2.29 -9.51
CA GLU A 96 -4.69 -2.06 -10.63
C GLU A 96 -5.46 -0.74 -10.44
N PHE A 97 -5.80 -0.40 -9.19
CA PHE A 97 -6.58 0.77 -8.86
C PHE A 97 -5.80 1.80 -8.04
N VAL A 98 -6.09 3.07 -8.32
CA VAL A 98 -5.62 4.20 -7.51
C VAL A 98 -6.27 4.13 -6.13
N ARG A 99 -5.51 4.49 -5.09
CA ARG A 99 -6.00 4.62 -3.71
C ARG A 99 -6.00 6.07 -3.30
N VAL A 100 -7.06 6.49 -2.62
CA VAL A 100 -7.21 7.82 -2.06
C VAL A 100 -7.45 7.73 -0.56
N VAL A 101 -6.74 8.54 0.22
CA VAL A 101 -6.98 8.66 1.66
C VAL A 101 -8.29 9.40 1.86
N ALA A 102 -9.23 8.74 2.52
CA ALA A 102 -10.53 9.31 2.85
C ALA A 102 -11.13 8.60 4.06
N ALA A 103 -11.48 9.37 5.09
CA ALA A 103 -12.23 8.89 6.24
C ALA A 103 -13.72 8.96 5.92
N LYS A 104 -14.32 7.79 5.65
CA LYS A 104 -15.74 7.64 5.31
C LYS A 104 -16.33 6.54 6.18
N ARG A 105 -17.55 6.74 6.65
CA ARG A 105 -18.28 5.75 7.43
C ARG A 105 -18.54 4.52 6.58
N LEU A 106 -18.29 3.35 7.17
CA LEU A 106 -18.56 2.03 6.61
C LEU A 106 -19.34 1.21 7.63
N VAL A 107 -20.38 0.53 7.17
CA VAL A 107 -21.14 -0.46 7.92
C VAL A 107 -20.93 -1.82 7.26
N LEU A 108 -20.68 -2.84 8.05
CA LEU A 108 -20.56 -4.24 7.63
C LEU A 108 -21.66 -5.05 8.29
N GLU A 109 -22.38 -5.82 7.49
CA GLU A 109 -23.48 -6.68 7.89
C GLU A 109 -23.23 -8.11 7.38
N ASP A 110 -23.74 -9.10 8.07
CA ASP A 110 -23.73 -10.48 7.61
C ASP A 110 -24.88 -10.77 6.63
N GLU A 111 -25.06 -12.04 6.27
CA GLU A 111 -26.10 -12.48 5.33
C GLU A 111 -27.53 -12.39 5.92
N ASP A 112 -27.65 -12.37 7.24
CA ASP A 112 -28.93 -12.20 7.95
C ASP A 112 -29.29 -10.71 8.14
N GLY A 113 -28.38 -9.80 7.81
CA GLY A 113 -28.51 -8.36 7.98
C GLY A 113 -28.16 -7.88 9.38
N ASP A 114 -27.51 -8.72 10.18
CA ASP A 114 -27.03 -8.35 11.49
C ASP A 114 -25.73 -7.56 11.39
N LEU A 115 -25.59 -6.52 12.23
CA LEU A 115 -24.42 -5.66 12.26
C LEU A 115 -23.19 -6.42 12.75
N VAL A 116 -22.22 -6.59 11.87
CA VAL A 116 -20.91 -7.17 12.19
C VAL A 116 -19.96 -6.12 12.74
N ALA A 117 -19.82 -4.99 12.04
CA ALA A 117 -18.93 -3.90 12.46
C ALA A 117 -19.31 -2.57 11.80
N GLU A 118 -18.92 -1.48 12.46
CA GLU A 118 -18.95 -0.13 11.91
C GLU A 118 -17.57 0.52 12.09
N GLY A 119 -17.09 1.25 11.09
CA GLY A 119 -15.79 1.89 11.14
C GLY A 119 -15.61 3.04 10.16
N LEU A 120 -14.40 3.54 10.09
CA LEU A 120 -14.00 4.59 9.16
C LEU A 120 -12.97 4.07 8.17
N THR A 121 -13.12 4.39 6.91
CA THR A 121 -12.10 4.06 5.90
C THR A 121 -10.83 4.87 6.16
N VAL A 122 -9.69 4.23 5.95
CA VAL A 122 -8.35 4.85 5.91
C VAL A 122 -8.00 5.20 4.47
N ASP A 123 -8.19 4.24 3.57
CA ASP A 123 -8.10 4.47 2.13
C ASP A 123 -9.21 3.74 1.37
N ILE A 124 -9.50 4.25 0.18
CA ILE A 124 -10.52 3.75 -0.74
C ILE A 124 -9.89 3.57 -2.12
N SER A 125 -10.18 2.44 -2.78
CA SER A 125 -9.77 2.16 -4.15
C SER A 125 -10.89 1.51 -4.96
N GLY A 126 -10.71 1.38 -6.27
CA GLY A 126 -11.66 0.65 -7.12
C GLY A 126 -11.74 -0.85 -6.84
N GLY A 127 -10.77 -1.44 -6.13
CA GLY A 127 -10.74 -2.86 -5.80
C GLY A 127 -11.04 -3.19 -4.33
N GLY A 128 -11.16 -2.17 -3.45
CA GLY A 128 -11.41 -2.44 -2.04
C GLY A 128 -11.10 -1.26 -1.11
N LEU A 129 -11.18 -1.53 0.18
CA LEU A 129 -11.10 -0.57 1.28
C LEU A 129 -10.06 -0.99 2.30
N LEU A 130 -9.36 -0.02 2.90
CA LEU A 130 -8.70 -0.19 4.18
C LEU A 130 -9.53 0.55 5.24
N VAL A 131 -9.91 -0.13 6.30
CA VAL A 131 -10.87 0.37 7.30
C VAL A 131 -10.28 0.28 8.69
N GLN A 132 -10.43 1.32 9.48
CA GLN A 132 -10.17 1.31 10.91
C GLN A 132 -11.44 0.92 11.64
N LEU A 133 -11.41 -0.19 12.35
CA LEU A 133 -12.52 -0.69 13.17
C LEU A 133 -12.26 -0.43 14.66
N PRO A 134 -13.32 -0.46 15.49
CA PRO A 134 -13.18 -0.53 16.94
C PRO A 134 -12.40 -1.77 17.39
N ARG A 135 -11.69 -1.69 18.52
CA ARG A 135 -10.89 -2.82 19.05
C ARG A 135 -11.71 -4.07 19.38
N SER A 136 -12.99 -3.90 19.64
CA SER A 136 -13.93 -4.99 19.94
C SER A 136 -14.52 -5.65 18.70
N ALA A 137 -14.25 -5.14 17.50
CA ALA A 137 -14.82 -5.68 16.28
C ALA A 137 -14.01 -6.89 15.82
N GLU A 138 -14.69 -7.98 15.61
CA GLU A 138 -14.17 -9.22 15.01
C GLU A 138 -14.83 -9.40 13.65
N VAL A 139 -14.02 -9.34 12.61
CA VAL A 139 -14.49 -9.56 11.24
C VAL A 139 -14.22 -11.03 10.88
N PRO A 140 -15.26 -11.81 10.55
CA PRO A 140 -15.09 -13.22 10.25
C PRO A 140 -14.22 -13.41 8.99
N HIS A 141 -13.35 -14.43 9.05
CA HIS A 141 -12.54 -14.87 7.91
C HIS A 141 -13.40 -15.76 6.99
N ASP A 142 -13.08 -15.76 5.71
CA ASP A 142 -13.69 -16.63 4.70
C ASP A 142 -15.22 -16.48 4.54
N THR A 143 -15.75 -15.33 4.93
CA THR A 143 -17.18 -15.02 4.84
C THR A 143 -17.36 -13.79 3.95
N THR A 144 -18.35 -13.82 3.09
CA THR A 144 -18.81 -12.65 2.33
C THR A 144 -19.65 -11.78 3.26
N LEU A 145 -19.31 -10.50 3.34
CA LEU A 145 -20.06 -9.50 4.12
C LEU A 145 -20.72 -8.50 3.20
N PHE A 146 -21.89 -8.03 3.59
CA PHE A 146 -22.51 -6.88 2.96
C PHE A 146 -21.90 -5.60 3.52
N PHE A 147 -21.72 -4.60 2.66
CA PHE A 147 -21.22 -3.31 3.10
C PHE A 147 -22.09 -2.17 2.60
N THR A 148 -22.17 -1.12 3.41
CA THR A 148 -22.67 0.19 3.03
C THR A 148 -21.61 1.25 3.34
N LEU A 149 -21.11 1.91 2.30
CA LEU A 149 -20.11 2.97 2.37
C LEU A 149 -20.77 4.33 2.09
N TYR A 150 -20.64 5.27 3.01
CA TYR A 150 -21.22 6.60 2.94
C TYR A 150 -20.21 7.60 2.37
N LEU A 151 -20.31 7.94 1.09
CA LEU A 151 -19.37 8.85 0.41
C LEU A 151 -19.69 10.33 0.66
N GLY A 152 -20.97 10.67 0.92
CA GLY A 152 -21.44 12.01 1.18
C GLY A 152 -20.99 12.60 2.52
N LEU A 153 -21.46 13.82 2.80
CA LEU A 153 -21.31 14.48 4.10
C LEU A 153 -22.39 14.06 5.09
N THR A 154 -23.53 13.59 4.60
CA THR A 154 -24.65 13.08 5.37
C THR A 154 -24.87 11.60 5.09
N ASP A 155 -25.43 10.86 6.02
CA ASP A 155 -25.63 9.40 5.91
C ASP A 155 -26.61 8.99 4.79
N TYR A 156 -27.37 9.92 4.24
CA TYR A 156 -28.39 9.67 3.23
C TYR A 156 -27.95 10.04 1.81
N ASP A 157 -26.90 10.86 1.70
CA ASP A 157 -26.43 11.32 0.41
C ASP A 157 -25.24 10.48 -0.05
N ASP A 158 -25.37 9.84 -1.21
CA ASP A 158 -24.29 9.19 -1.93
C ASP A 158 -23.71 7.94 -1.22
N GLN A 159 -24.53 6.90 -1.12
CA GLN A 159 -24.13 5.58 -0.62
C GLN A 159 -23.70 4.67 -1.76
N VAL A 160 -22.72 3.81 -1.45
CA VAL A 160 -22.29 2.68 -2.28
C VAL A 160 -22.44 1.41 -1.46
N ALA A 161 -23.09 0.41 -2.03
CA ALA A 161 -23.33 -0.85 -1.37
C ALA A 161 -22.91 -2.05 -2.23
N GLY A 162 -22.68 -3.18 -1.59
CA GLY A 162 -22.31 -4.42 -2.26
C GLY A 162 -21.79 -5.46 -1.28
N THR A 163 -20.95 -6.36 -1.78
CA THR A 163 -20.32 -7.38 -0.94
C THR A 163 -18.80 -7.25 -0.95
N VAL A 164 -18.20 -7.61 0.19
CA VAL A 164 -16.77 -7.62 0.43
C VAL A 164 -16.34 -8.90 1.11
N ARG A 165 -15.06 -9.24 0.94
CA ARG A 165 -14.40 -10.26 1.75
C ARG A 165 -13.20 -9.67 2.48
N LEU A 166 -12.88 -10.24 3.64
CA LEU A 166 -11.68 -9.90 4.38
C LEU A 166 -10.45 -10.41 3.65
N VAL A 167 -9.47 -9.54 3.44
CA VAL A 167 -8.16 -9.90 2.86
C VAL A 167 -7.12 -10.08 3.94
N ARG A 168 -7.10 -9.16 4.90
CA ARG A 168 -6.20 -9.21 6.06
C ARG A 168 -6.72 -8.31 7.17
N GLN A 169 -6.35 -8.65 8.39
CA GLN A 169 -6.53 -7.83 9.58
C GLN A 169 -5.15 -7.60 10.22
N SER A 170 -4.90 -6.39 10.72
CA SER A 170 -3.69 -6.05 11.47
C SER A 170 -3.97 -6.02 12.98
N ASP A 171 -2.91 -6.06 13.78
CA ASP A 171 -2.98 -5.95 15.25
C ASP A 171 -3.55 -4.59 15.72
N GLU A 172 -3.52 -3.57 14.86
CA GLU A 172 -4.10 -2.24 15.11
C GLU A 172 -5.58 -2.13 14.74
N ASN A 173 -6.26 -3.25 14.51
CA ASN A 173 -7.66 -3.33 14.05
C ASN A 173 -7.93 -2.61 12.72
N GLN A 174 -6.93 -2.55 11.87
CA GLN A 174 -7.15 -2.19 10.48
C GLN A 174 -7.46 -3.43 9.67
N VAL A 175 -8.55 -3.39 8.96
CA VAL A 175 -8.97 -4.47 8.06
C VAL A 175 -8.88 -4.03 6.61
N ALA A 176 -8.30 -4.87 5.78
CA ALA A 176 -8.33 -4.70 4.33
C ALA A 176 -9.43 -5.56 3.75
N LEU A 177 -10.37 -4.94 3.07
CA LEU A 177 -11.52 -5.56 2.44
C LEU A 177 -11.37 -5.47 0.92
N ALA A 178 -11.61 -6.57 0.21
CA ALA A 178 -11.72 -6.58 -1.24
C ALA A 178 -13.18 -6.60 -1.66
N PHE A 179 -13.55 -5.79 -2.63
CA PHE A 179 -14.87 -5.88 -3.23
C PHE A 179 -15.03 -7.20 -3.98
N GLU A 180 -16.15 -7.88 -3.77
CA GLU A 180 -16.55 -9.06 -4.53
C GLU A 180 -17.63 -8.71 -5.55
N HIS A 181 -18.64 -7.95 -5.10
CA HIS A 181 -19.69 -7.48 -5.98
C HIS A 181 -20.11 -6.06 -5.62
N ILE A 182 -20.14 -5.19 -6.63
CA ILE A 182 -20.71 -3.84 -6.57
C ILE A 182 -21.54 -3.64 -7.82
N SER A 183 -22.70 -2.99 -7.70
CA SER A 183 -23.51 -2.66 -8.86
C SER A 183 -22.74 -1.72 -9.81
N PRO A 184 -22.93 -1.79 -11.14
CA PRO A 184 -22.26 -0.89 -12.09
C PRO A 184 -22.49 0.60 -11.76
N ARG A 185 -23.69 0.95 -11.25
CA ARG A 185 -24.03 2.30 -10.84
C ARG A 185 -23.20 2.76 -9.63
N ASP A 186 -23.05 1.88 -8.62
CA ASP A 186 -22.31 2.20 -7.43
C ASP A 186 -20.80 2.20 -7.70
N GLN A 187 -20.33 1.33 -8.58
CA GLN A 187 -18.95 1.35 -9.04
C GLN A 187 -18.61 2.68 -9.74
N GLU A 188 -19.49 3.20 -10.59
CA GLU A 188 -19.31 4.50 -11.24
C GLU A 188 -19.24 5.64 -10.22
N ARG A 189 -20.10 5.64 -9.19
CA ARG A 189 -20.09 6.61 -8.10
C ARG A 189 -18.78 6.55 -7.33
N LEU A 190 -18.33 5.36 -6.96
CA LEU A 190 -17.07 5.14 -6.25
C LEU A 190 -15.88 5.65 -7.06
N ILE A 191 -15.80 5.33 -8.33
CA ILE A 191 -14.73 5.78 -9.23
C ILE A 191 -14.74 7.31 -9.37
N ARG A 192 -15.90 7.93 -9.51
CA ARG A 192 -16.05 9.40 -9.56
C ARG A 192 -15.52 10.03 -8.28
N PHE A 193 -15.90 9.52 -7.11
CA PHE A 193 -15.41 9.98 -5.81
C PHE A 193 -13.87 9.88 -5.72
N ILE A 194 -13.28 8.75 -6.13
CA ILE A 194 -11.83 8.54 -6.12
C ILE A 194 -11.13 9.58 -7.01
N PHE A 195 -11.61 9.83 -8.22
CA PHE A 195 -11.01 10.82 -9.11
C PHE A 195 -11.15 12.26 -8.60
N GLU A 196 -12.24 12.60 -7.95
CA GLU A 196 -12.41 13.92 -7.33
C GLU A 196 -11.42 14.13 -6.18
N ARG A 197 -11.27 13.15 -5.29
CA ARG A 197 -10.29 13.17 -4.20
C ARG A 197 -8.86 13.25 -4.71
N GLN A 198 -8.53 12.50 -5.75
CA GLN A 198 -7.21 12.56 -6.38
C GLN A 198 -6.91 13.94 -6.95
N ARG A 199 -7.88 14.57 -7.63
CA ARG A 199 -7.73 15.94 -8.16
C ARG A 199 -7.47 16.96 -7.05
N VAL A 200 -8.18 16.87 -5.94
CA VAL A 200 -7.97 17.75 -4.77
C VAL A 200 -6.57 17.56 -4.20
N ALA A 201 -6.15 16.32 -3.98
CA ALA A 201 -4.81 16.01 -3.46
C ALA A 201 -3.69 16.56 -4.37
N LEU A 202 -3.84 16.44 -5.69
CA LEU A 202 -2.87 16.97 -6.66
C LEU A 202 -2.80 18.50 -6.68
N ARG A 203 -3.92 19.21 -6.47
CA ARG A 203 -3.94 20.68 -6.36
C ARG A 203 -3.21 21.15 -5.12
N VAL A 204 -3.47 20.55 -3.96
CA VAL A 204 -2.77 20.86 -2.71
C VAL A 204 -1.27 20.66 -2.84
N THR A 205 -0.82 19.60 -3.52
CA THR A 205 0.61 19.31 -3.72
C THR A 205 1.29 20.30 -4.67
N ARG A 206 0.54 20.93 -5.58
CA ARG A 206 1.05 21.94 -6.52
C ARG A 206 1.07 23.35 -5.96
N GLY A 207 0.53 23.59 -4.77
CA GLY A 207 0.46 24.92 -4.15
C GLY A 207 -0.58 25.85 -4.77
N ASP A 208 -1.48 25.33 -5.60
CA ASP A 208 -2.63 26.06 -6.13
C ASP A 208 -3.65 26.22 -4.98
N THR A 209 -3.47 27.30 -4.19
CA THR A 209 -4.41 27.75 -3.17
C THR A 209 -5.70 28.19 -3.87
N LEU A 210 -6.86 27.79 -3.32
CA LEU A 210 -8.20 28.26 -3.70
C LEU A 210 -8.35 29.74 -3.44
#